data_2cb76670c6f3993d590444be9a459dd1
#
_entry.id   2cb76670c6f3993d590444be9a459dd1
#
_cell.length_a   1.000
_cell.length_b   1.000
_cell.length_c   1.000
_cell.angle_alpha   90.00
_cell.angle_beta   90.00
_cell.angle_gamma   90.00
#
_symmetry.space_group_name_H-M   'P 1'
#
loop_
_entity.id
_entity.type
_entity.pdbx_description
1 polymer ?
#
loop_
_entity_poly.entity_id
_entity_poly.type
_entity_poly.pdbx_seq_one_letter_code
_entity_poly.pdbx_strand_id
1 'polypeptide(L)'
;EIPSGVQVKLLRTLQEHSFMRLGGSRVISSDFRLVAATNRDLAQEVKAGRFRQDLYYRVNVMPVHVPPLRERPEDIVLLARHFLKQFAAKYQRLEAVLTEEDHARLLSYAWPGNVRELRNVIERSVLLGSGAHINLSLPLDARPSAGHPFADSPTLDELQRRYIAWVLERWATTHWYRVAR
;
A
#
# COMPACT_ATOMS: atom_id res chain seq x y z
N GLU A 1 -8.13 11.03 -12.45
CA GLU A 1 -8.19 11.52 -13.85
C GLU A 1 -8.61 12.95 -13.88
N ILE A 2 -7.93 13.77 -14.69
CA ILE A 2 -8.31 15.19 -14.87
C ILE A 2 -9.28 15.26 -16.05
N PRO A 3 -10.54 15.68 -15.85
CA PRO A 3 -11.51 15.86 -16.95
C PRO A 3 -11.01 16.81 -18.03
N SER A 4 -11.41 16.59 -19.29
CA SER A 4 -10.96 17.39 -20.43
C SER A 4 -11.16 18.90 -20.27
N GLY A 5 -12.28 19.31 -19.69
CA GLY A 5 -12.56 20.73 -19.39
C GLY A 5 -11.60 21.34 -18.36
N VAL A 6 -11.11 20.53 -17.41
CA VAL A 6 -10.11 20.97 -16.42
C VAL A 6 -8.72 21.04 -17.05
N GLN A 7 -8.39 20.13 -17.97
CA GLN A 7 -7.12 20.17 -18.71
C GLN A 7 -6.97 21.48 -19.49
N VAL A 8 -8.05 21.98 -20.12
CA VAL A 8 -8.03 23.28 -20.83
C VAL A 8 -7.76 24.43 -19.89
N LYS A 9 -8.43 24.45 -18.73
CA LYS A 9 -8.23 25.51 -17.73
C LYS A 9 -6.81 25.48 -17.16
N LEU A 10 -6.30 24.28 -16.88
CA LEU A 10 -4.93 24.10 -16.41
C LEU A 10 -3.92 24.61 -17.44
N LEU A 11 -4.09 24.26 -18.71
CA LEU A 11 -3.21 24.71 -19.79
C LEU A 11 -3.15 26.25 -19.83
N ARG A 12 -4.32 26.93 -19.80
CA ARG A 12 -4.39 28.40 -19.77
C ARG A 12 -3.66 28.98 -18.56
N THR A 13 -3.88 28.39 -17.37
CA THR A 13 -3.20 28.87 -16.15
C THR A 13 -1.68 28.73 -16.26
N LEU A 14 -1.18 27.64 -16.87
CA LEU A 14 0.25 27.41 -17.09
C LEU A 14 0.85 28.35 -18.16
N GLN A 15 0.05 28.79 -19.12
CA GLN A 15 0.49 29.71 -20.18
C GLN A 15 0.46 31.17 -19.76
N GLU A 16 -0.63 31.57 -19.11
CA GLU A 16 -0.92 32.97 -18.81
C GLU A 16 -0.42 33.39 -17.41
N HIS A 17 0.06 32.40 -16.58
CA HIS A 17 0.40 32.63 -15.18
C HIS A 17 -0.72 33.36 -14.41
N SER A 18 -1.97 33.09 -14.80
CA SER A 18 -3.15 33.71 -14.22
C SER A 18 -4.31 32.73 -14.11
N PHE A 19 -5.17 32.92 -13.13
CA PHE A 19 -6.37 32.14 -12.93
C PHE A 19 -7.50 32.96 -12.33
N MET A 20 -8.73 32.45 -12.44
CA MET A 20 -9.90 32.99 -11.76
C MET A 20 -10.37 32.00 -10.69
N ARG A 21 -10.79 32.54 -9.54
CA ARG A 21 -11.44 31.70 -8.51
C ARG A 21 -12.78 31.18 -9.01
N LEU A 22 -13.20 30.02 -8.54
CA LEU A 22 -14.53 29.49 -8.80
C LEU A 22 -15.61 30.46 -8.30
N GLY A 23 -16.51 30.87 -9.22
CA GLY A 23 -17.56 31.85 -8.92
C GLY A 23 -17.08 33.30 -8.89
N GLY A 24 -15.80 33.57 -9.13
CA GLY A 24 -15.27 34.94 -9.20
C GLY A 24 -15.03 35.40 -10.63
N SER A 25 -15.06 36.70 -10.85
CA SER A 25 -14.73 37.38 -12.14
C SER A 25 -13.33 37.99 -12.16
N ARG A 26 -12.64 38.04 -11.02
CA ARG A 26 -11.32 38.67 -10.91
C ARG A 26 -10.22 37.73 -11.38
N VAL A 27 -9.42 38.18 -12.34
CA VAL A 27 -8.17 37.49 -12.74
C VAL A 27 -7.10 37.75 -11.68
N ILE A 28 -6.44 36.70 -11.26
CA ILE A 28 -5.35 36.68 -10.29
C ILE A 28 -4.09 36.24 -11.01
N SER A 29 -3.09 37.11 -11.09
CA SER A 29 -1.76 36.74 -11.56
C SER A 29 -1.02 36.03 -10.44
N SER A 30 -0.27 34.97 -10.79
CA SER A 30 0.50 34.18 -9.84
C SER A 30 1.77 33.69 -10.49
N ASP A 31 2.90 33.97 -9.88
CA ASP A 31 4.16 33.30 -10.21
C ASP A 31 4.27 32.00 -9.40
N PHE A 32 4.37 30.86 -10.09
CA PHE A 32 4.41 29.55 -9.46
C PHE A 32 5.36 28.60 -10.21
N ARG A 33 5.93 27.69 -9.46
CA ARG A 33 6.64 26.52 -10.01
C ARG A 33 5.71 25.30 -10.02
N LEU A 34 5.53 24.70 -11.20
CA LEU A 34 4.75 23.49 -11.34
C LEU A 34 5.59 22.26 -11.00
N VAL A 35 5.11 21.43 -10.10
CA VAL A 35 5.58 20.06 -9.88
C VAL A 35 4.38 19.13 -10.04
N ALA A 36 4.45 18.24 -11.02
CA ALA A 36 3.39 17.28 -11.31
C ALA A 36 3.89 15.86 -11.05
N ALA A 37 3.00 14.98 -10.58
CA ALA A 37 3.28 13.56 -10.39
C ALA A 37 2.14 12.72 -10.94
N THR A 38 2.48 11.61 -11.58
CA THR A 38 1.52 10.64 -12.10
C THR A 38 2.13 9.25 -12.10
N ASN A 39 1.31 8.22 -11.96
CA ASN A 39 1.69 6.83 -12.16
C ASN A 39 1.27 6.31 -13.55
N ARG A 40 0.72 7.17 -14.41
CA ARG A 40 0.29 6.83 -15.77
C ARG A 40 1.34 7.25 -16.78
N ASP A 41 1.43 6.49 -17.86
CA ASP A 41 2.16 6.89 -19.06
C ASP A 41 1.35 7.95 -19.82
N LEU A 42 1.71 9.22 -19.62
CA LEU A 42 1.00 10.33 -20.26
C LEU A 42 1.09 10.29 -21.78
N ALA A 43 2.15 9.73 -22.38
CA ALA A 43 2.26 9.59 -23.82
C ALA A 43 1.22 8.60 -24.36
N GLN A 44 0.96 7.51 -23.66
CA GLN A 44 -0.12 6.58 -24.00
C GLN A 44 -1.50 7.21 -23.78
N GLU A 45 -1.68 7.99 -22.73
CA GLU A 45 -2.94 8.72 -22.46
C GLU A 45 -3.25 9.75 -23.57
N VAL A 46 -2.22 10.40 -24.13
CA VAL A 46 -2.36 11.30 -25.30
C VAL A 46 -2.80 10.50 -26.52
N LYS A 47 -2.13 9.38 -26.82
CA LYS A 47 -2.51 8.52 -27.96
C LYS A 47 -3.94 8.00 -27.86
N ALA A 48 -4.40 7.73 -26.64
CA ALA A 48 -5.76 7.28 -26.35
C ALA A 48 -6.80 8.41 -26.28
N GLY A 49 -6.42 9.68 -26.52
CA GLY A 49 -7.32 10.83 -26.48
C GLY A 49 -7.81 11.25 -25.09
N ARG A 50 -7.28 10.64 -24.03
CA ARG A 50 -7.65 10.95 -22.62
C ARG A 50 -6.87 12.09 -22.01
N PHE A 51 -5.73 12.44 -22.61
CA PHE A 51 -4.91 13.59 -22.19
C PHE A 51 -4.56 14.45 -23.38
N ARG A 52 -4.65 15.77 -23.22
CA ARG A 52 -4.37 16.72 -24.32
C ARG A 52 -2.88 16.77 -24.62
N GLN A 53 -2.54 16.77 -25.89
CA GLN A 53 -1.17 16.83 -26.37
C GLN A 53 -0.47 18.17 -25.99
N ASP A 54 -1.19 19.28 -26.09
CA ASP A 54 -0.67 20.61 -25.75
C ASP A 54 -0.31 20.72 -24.24
N LEU A 55 -1.16 20.18 -23.38
CA LEU A 55 -0.90 20.11 -21.94
C LEU A 55 0.28 19.16 -21.64
N TYR A 56 0.37 18.01 -22.33
CA TYR A 56 1.48 17.07 -22.17
C TYR A 56 2.82 17.76 -22.39
N TYR A 57 3.01 18.48 -23.49
CA TYR A 57 4.26 19.19 -23.76
C TYR A 57 4.55 20.31 -22.74
N ARG A 58 3.52 20.90 -22.15
CA ARG A 58 3.70 21.96 -21.16
C ARG A 58 4.11 21.41 -19.79
N VAL A 59 3.66 20.22 -19.40
CA VAL A 59 3.98 19.61 -18.10
C VAL A 59 5.21 18.69 -18.17
N ASN A 60 5.50 18.11 -19.31
CA ASN A 60 6.59 17.13 -19.49
C ASN A 60 7.91 17.78 -19.96
N VAL A 61 8.25 18.94 -19.41
CA VAL A 61 9.48 19.66 -19.77
C VAL A 61 10.71 19.00 -19.16
N MET A 62 10.61 18.55 -17.91
CA MET A 62 11.71 17.89 -17.18
C MET A 62 11.18 16.64 -16.48
N PRO A 63 11.07 15.52 -17.18
CA PRO A 63 10.58 14.27 -16.58
C PRO A 63 11.61 13.70 -15.60
N VAL A 64 11.13 13.33 -14.41
CA VAL A 64 11.92 12.61 -13.42
C VAL A 64 11.26 11.25 -13.21
N HIS A 65 11.97 10.19 -13.56
CA HIS A 65 11.51 8.84 -13.31
C HIS A 65 11.91 8.42 -11.89
N VAL A 66 10.91 8.05 -11.07
CA VAL A 66 11.13 7.49 -9.74
C VAL A 66 11.00 5.98 -9.84
N PRO A 67 12.09 5.20 -9.71
CA PRO A 67 12.02 3.76 -9.81
C PRO A 67 11.20 3.16 -8.67
N PRO A 68 10.50 2.04 -8.89
CA PRO A 68 9.75 1.34 -7.84
C PRO A 68 10.71 0.76 -6.79
N LEU A 69 10.18 0.49 -5.60
CA LEU A 69 10.98 0.08 -4.44
C LEU A 69 11.75 -1.24 -4.69
N ARG A 70 11.18 -2.18 -5.47
CA ARG A 70 11.84 -3.44 -5.87
C ARG A 70 13.15 -3.23 -6.67
N GLU A 71 13.31 -2.08 -7.30
CA GLU A 71 14.52 -1.71 -8.05
C GLU A 71 15.55 -0.98 -7.18
N ARG A 72 15.22 -0.78 -5.90
CA ARG A 72 16.06 -0.10 -4.91
C ARG A 72 16.14 -0.91 -3.60
N PRO A 73 16.73 -2.13 -3.63
CA PRO A 73 16.76 -3.02 -2.48
C PRO A 73 17.47 -2.40 -1.27
N GLU A 74 18.47 -1.59 -1.49
CA GLU A 74 19.20 -0.88 -0.43
C GLU A 74 18.30 0.06 0.37
N ASP A 75 17.36 0.72 -0.30
CA ASP A 75 16.40 1.62 0.34
C ASP A 75 15.37 0.89 1.19
N ILE A 76 15.04 -0.37 0.88
CA ILE A 76 14.02 -1.15 1.60
C ILE A 76 14.39 -1.25 3.09
N VAL A 77 15.61 -1.68 3.38
CA VAL A 77 16.07 -1.86 4.77
C VAL A 77 16.20 -0.53 5.50
N LEU A 78 16.72 0.50 4.82
CA LEU A 78 16.86 1.83 5.40
C LEU A 78 15.50 2.44 5.75
N LEU A 79 14.54 2.36 4.84
CA LEU A 79 13.18 2.85 5.05
C LEU A 79 12.46 2.03 6.12
N ALA A 80 12.61 0.70 6.14
CA ALA A 80 12.02 -0.15 7.17
C ALA A 80 12.51 0.24 8.57
N ARG A 81 13.83 0.42 8.75
CA ARG A 81 14.42 0.90 10.01
C ARG A 81 13.93 2.29 10.39
N HIS A 82 13.83 3.19 9.41
CA HIS A 82 13.30 4.54 9.65
C HIS A 82 11.86 4.49 10.16
N PHE A 83 10.98 3.75 9.48
CA PHE A 83 9.57 3.60 9.89
C PHE A 83 9.43 2.88 11.22
N LEU A 84 10.25 1.84 11.45
CA LEU A 84 10.27 1.15 12.74
C LEU A 84 10.55 2.12 13.88
N LYS A 85 11.61 2.92 13.77
CA LYS A 85 11.96 3.93 14.78
C LYS A 85 10.83 4.94 14.99
N GLN A 86 10.20 5.41 13.91
CA GLN A 86 9.08 6.35 13.96
C GLN A 86 7.88 5.75 14.69
N PHE A 87 7.48 4.52 14.34
CA PHE A 87 6.31 3.87 14.93
C PHE A 87 6.58 3.32 16.33
N ALA A 88 7.79 2.84 16.61
CA ALA A 88 8.20 2.44 17.96
C ALA A 88 8.09 3.61 18.94
N ALA A 89 8.50 4.80 18.55
CA ALA A 89 8.34 6.00 19.35
C ALA A 89 6.85 6.40 19.50
N LYS A 90 6.08 6.37 18.38
CA LYS A 90 4.65 6.73 18.38
C LYS A 90 3.81 5.83 19.30
N TYR A 91 4.11 4.52 19.30
CA TYR A 91 3.36 3.52 20.08
C TYR A 91 4.04 3.09 21.37
N GLN A 92 5.09 3.81 21.80
CA GLN A 92 5.84 3.57 23.03
C GLN A 92 6.43 2.14 23.12
N ARG A 93 6.91 1.63 21.98
CA ARG A 93 7.52 0.30 21.83
C ARG A 93 8.99 0.39 21.45
N LEU A 94 9.76 1.09 22.27
CA LEU A 94 11.16 1.45 21.99
C LEU A 94 12.11 0.26 21.84
N GLU A 95 11.72 -0.92 22.31
CA GLU A 95 12.50 -2.17 22.19
C GLU A 95 12.29 -2.91 20.87
N ALA A 96 11.39 -2.43 19.98
CA ALA A 96 11.09 -3.10 18.74
C ALA A 96 12.30 -3.10 17.79
N VAL A 97 12.72 -4.27 17.36
CA VAL A 97 13.86 -4.47 16.45
C VAL A 97 13.49 -5.38 15.28
N LEU A 98 14.16 -5.14 14.14
CA LEU A 98 14.14 -6.03 12.97
C LEU A 98 15.24 -7.06 13.12
N THR A 99 14.91 -8.33 12.92
CA THR A 99 15.87 -9.43 12.88
C THR A 99 16.51 -9.56 11.49
N GLU A 100 17.58 -10.36 11.38
CA GLU A 100 18.18 -10.66 10.07
C GLU A 100 17.20 -11.47 9.17
N GLU A 101 16.35 -12.28 9.76
CA GLU A 101 15.28 -12.98 9.04
C GLU A 101 14.26 -11.99 8.48
N ASP A 102 13.88 -10.99 9.26
CA ASP A 102 12.99 -9.91 8.78
C ASP A 102 13.62 -9.13 7.63
N HIS A 103 14.93 -8.85 7.69
CA HIS A 103 15.64 -8.21 6.58
C HIS A 103 15.58 -9.05 5.30
N ALA A 104 15.85 -10.36 5.39
CA ALA A 104 15.77 -11.27 4.24
C ALA A 104 14.35 -11.31 3.65
N ARG A 105 13.32 -11.34 4.49
CA ARG A 105 11.91 -11.32 4.07
C ARG A 105 11.53 -10.00 3.41
N LEU A 106 11.97 -8.87 3.95
CA LEU A 106 11.74 -7.54 3.37
C LEU A 106 12.36 -7.42 1.98
N LEU A 107 13.57 -7.98 1.76
CA LEU A 107 14.26 -7.94 0.47
C LEU A 107 13.67 -8.89 -0.56
N SER A 108 13.05 -10.00 -0.13
CA SER A 108 12.45 -10.99 -1.04
C SER A 108 11.09 -10.56 -1.57
N TYR A 109 10.43 -9.56 -0.97
CA TYR A 109 9.09 -9.14 -1.36
C TYR A 109 9.12 -8.04 -2.44
N ALA A 110 8.21 -8.11 -3.40
CA ALA A 110 8.20 -7.25 -4.59
C ALA A 110 7.67 -5.82 -4.37
N TRP A 111 7.04 -5.55 -3.24
CA TRP A 111 6.50 -4.24 -2.84
C TRP A 111 5.63 -3.56 -3.90
N PRO A 112 4.52 -4.17 -4.37
CA PRO A 112 3.66 -3.57 -5.38
C PRO A 112 3.11 -2.21 -4.97
N GLY A 113 2.85 -1.99 -3.68
CA GLY A 113 2.44 -0.70 -3.10
C GLY A 113 3.62 0.20 -2.71
N ASN A 114 4.86 -0.17 -3.09
CA ASN A 114 6.07 0.60 -2.87
C ASN A 114 6.25 1.04 -1.39
N VAL A 115 6.77 2.24 -1.19
CA VAL A 115 7.05 2.83 0.15
C VAL A 115 5.79 2.93 1.01
N ARG A 116 4.62 3.15 0.39
CA ARG A 116 3.35 3.23 1.13
C ARG A 116 2.96 1.89 1.74
N GLU A 117 3.17 0.82 1.00
CA GLU A 117 2.93 -0.55 1.50
C GLU A 117 3.94 -0.92 2.59
N LEU A 118 5.24 -0.69 2.35
CA LEU A 118 6.30 -0.92 3.33
C LEU A 118 5.99 -0.21 4.66
N ARG A 119 5.62 1.06 4.61
CA ARG A 119 5.24 1.84 5.79
C ARG A 119 4.08 1.20 6.54
N ASN A 120 3.02 0.78 5.83
CA ASN A 120 1.84 0.16 6.45
C ASN A 120 2.16 -1.22 7.06
N VAL A 121 3.02 -2.01 6.41
CA VAL A 121 3.48 -3.31 6.92
C VAL A 121 4.25 -3.11 8.23
N ILE A 122 5.22 -2.19 8.25
CA ILE A 122 6.00 -1.91 9.47
C ILE A 122 5.10 -1.36 10.59
N GLU A 123 4.19 -0.43 10.29
CA GLU A 123 3.25 0.11 11.29
C GLU A 123 2.41 -1.01 11.92
N ARG A 124 1.84 -1.89 11.09
CA ARG A 124 1.08 -3.06 11.55
C ARG A 124 1.93 -4.01 12.39
N SER A 125 3.15 -4.28 11.96
CA SER A 125 4.08 -5.18 12.66
C SER A 125 4.46 -4.66 14.05
N VAL A 126 4.61 -3.35 14.19
CA VAL A 126 4.83 -2.71 15.50
C VAL A 126 3.59 -2.81 16.38
N LEU A 127 2.40 -2.61 15.83
CA LEU A 127 1.14 -2.68 16.59
C LEU A 127 0.82 -4.09 17.09
N LEU A 128 1.02 -5.11 16.23
CA LEU A 128 0.67 -6.50 16.53
C LEU A 128 1.79 -7.30 17.20
N GLY A 129 3.01 -6.80 17.20
CA GLY A 129 4.15 -7.46 17.83
C GLY A 129 4.00 -7.52 19.36
N SER A 130 4.70 -8.44 20.01
CA SER A 130 4.76 -8.56 21.47
C SER A 130 6.21 -8.48 21.94
N GLY A 131 6.49 -7.68 22.98
CA GLY A 131 7.85 -7.48 23.49
C GLY A 131 8.76 -6.79 22.48
N ALA A 132 10.04 -7.18 22.42
CA ALA A 132 11.04 -6.62 21.51
C ALA A 132 10.90 -7.09 20.06
N HIS A 133 10.20 -8.18 19.83
CA HIS A 133 10.02 -8.74 18.48
C HIS A 133 8.82 -8.10 17.79
N ILE A 134 9.03 -7.64 16.56
CA ILE A 134 7.94 -7.28 15.67
C ILE A 134 7.48 -8.54 14.93
N ASN A 135 6.20 -8.67 14.70
CA ASN A 135 5.66 -9.72 13.84
C ASN A 135 5.53 -9.19 12.41
N LEU A 136 6.58 -9.38 11.61
CA LEU A 136 6.58 -8.94 10.22
C LEU A 136 5.61 -9.81 9.41
N SER A 137 4.37 -9.34 9.25
CA SER A 137 3.35 -10.00 8.43
C SER A 137 3.30 -9.39 7.04
N LEU A 138 3.98 -10.02 6.08
CA LEU A 138 3.90 -9.64 4.68
C LEU A 138 2.60 -10.16 4.05
N PRO A 139 2.05 -9.50 3.01
CA PRO A 139 0.85 -9.97 2.33
C PRO A 139 0.98 -11.38 1.70
N LEU A 140 2.21 -11.83 1.40
CA LEU A 140 2.49 -13.20 0.97
C LEU A 140 2.38 -14.23 2.11
N ASP A 141 2.53 -13.79 3.37
CA ASP A 141 2.35 -14.65 4.54
C ASP A 141 0.86 -14.87 4.87
N ALA A 142 0.00 -14.05 4.30
CA ALA A 142 -1.38 -14.45 4.11
C ALA A 142 -1.38 -15.63 3.12
N ARG A 143 -0.90 -16.82 3.60
CA ARG A 143 -1.38 -18.07 3.03
C ARG A 143 -2.87 -17.84 2.86
N PRO A 144 -3.47 -18.21 1.72
CA PRO A 144 -4.91 -18.42 1.73
C PRO A 144 -5.09 -19.32 2.96
N SER A 145 -5.71 -18.75 4.01
CA SER A 145 -5.92 -19.46 5.26
C SER A 145 -6.44 -20.80 4.83
N ALA A 146 -5.68 -21.88 5.14
CA ALA A 146 -5.98 -23.22 4.68
C ALA A 146 -7.47 -23.41 4.85
N GLY A 147 -8.24 -23.30 3.74
CA GLY A 147 -9.67 -23.33 3.68
C GLY A 147 -10.33 -22.53 4.80
N HIS A 148 -10.60 -21.25 4.56
CA HIS A 148 -11.65 -20.61 5.36
C HIS A 148 -12.85 -21.57 5.24
N PRO A 149 -13.35 -22.18 6.32
CA PRO A 149 -14.41 -23.18 6.22
C PRO A 149 -15.67 -22.70 5.50
N PHE A 150 -15.65 -21.43 5.06
CA PHE A 150 -16.74 -20.70 4.42
C PHE A 150 -16.36 -20.11 3.05
N ALA A 151 -15.19 -20.46 2.49
CA ALA A 151 -14.73 -19.91 1.20
C ALA A 151 -15.65 -20.31 0.02
N ASP A 152 -16.43 -21.38 0.19
CA ASP A 152 -17.36 -21.94 -0.79
C ASP A 152 -18.82 -21.52 -0.55
N SER A 153 -19.06 -20.52 0.33
CA SER A 153 -20.40 -20.04 0.69
C SER A 153 -21.38 -21.19 1.04
N PRO A 154 -21.04 -22.08 2.00
CA PRO A 154 -21.82 -23.25 2.31
C PRO A 154 -23.19 -22.87 2.87
N THR A 155 -24.18 -23.73 2.67
CA THR A 155 -25.49 -23.62 3.31
C THR A 155 -25.38 -23.71 4.83
N LEU A 156 -26.38 -23.25 5.57
CA LEU A 156 -26.38 -23.29 7.04
C LEU A 156 -26.21 -24.74 7.56
N ASP A 157 -26.82 -25.71 6.90
CA ASP A 157 -26.72 -27.14 7.25
C ASP A 157 -25.31 -27.71 7.03
N GLU A 158 -24.66 -27.30 5.95
CA GLU A 158 -23.26 -27.67 5.70
C GLU A 158 -22.32 -27.02 6.70
N LEU A 159 -22.55 -25.79 7.08
CA LEU A 159 -21.86 -25.08 8.13
C LEU A 159 -21.94 -25.80 9.47
N GLN A 160 -23.15 -26.20 9.87
CA GLN A 160 -23.37 -26.94 11.12
C GLN A 160 -22.65 -28.30 11.09
N ARG A 161 -22.74 -29.06 10.00
CA ARG A 161 -22.04 -30.33 9.85
C ARG A 161 -20.52 -30.18 9.93
N ARG A 162 -19.95 -29.21 9.23
CA ARG A 162 -18.50 -28.94 9.27
C ARG A 162 -18.04 -28.50 10.64
N TYR A 163 -18.81 -27.67 11.32
CA TYR A 163 -18.49 -27.22 12.67
C TYR A 163 -18.56 -28.38 13.68
N ILE A 164 -19.59 -29.23 13.61
CA ILE A 164 -19.70 -30.42 14.46
C ILE A 164 -18.54 -31.39 14.20
N ALA A 165 -18.20 -31.67 12.95
CA ALA A 165 -17.07 -32.52 12.59
C ALA A 165 -15.76 -31.96 13.15
N TRP A 166 -15.50 -30.66 13.01
CA TRP A 166 -14.31 -29.98 13.53
C TRP A 166 -14.25 -30.04 15.08
N VAL A 167 -15.37 -29.85 15.76
CA VAL A 167 -15.45 -29.97 17.22
C VAL A 167 -15.17 -31.39 17.67
N LEU A 168 -15.75 -32.39 17.00
CA LEU A 168 -15.56 -33.79 17.32
C LEU A 168 -14.12 -34.26 17.10
N GLU A 169 -13.47 -33.86 16.00
CA GLU A 169 -12.04 -34.13 15.79
C GLU A 169 -11.16 -33.52 16.88
N ARG A 170 -11.45 -32.27 17.24
CA ARG A 170 -10.68 -31.57 18.29
C ARG A 170 -10.94 -32.15 19.69
N TRP A 171 -12.14 -32.65 19.96
CA TRP A 171 -12.49 -33.34 21.20
C TRP A 171 -11.88 -34.74 21.27
N ALA A 172 -11.90 -35.48 20.19
CA ALA A 172 -11.29 -36.80 20.13
C ALA A 172 -9.78 -36.77 20.40
N THR A 173 -9.07 -35.76 19.84
CA THR A 173 -7.63 -35.59 20.07
C THR A 173 -7.28 -35.13 21.48
N THR A 174 -8.18 -34.45 22.19
CA THR A 174 -7.90 -33.91 23.53
C THR A 174 -8.29 -34.85 24.66
N HIS A 175 -9.18 -35.81 24.44
CA HIS A 175 -9.72 -36.68 25.51
C HIS A 175 -9.16 -38.10 25.55
N TRP A 176 -8.50 -38.61 24.50
CA TRP A 176 -7.91 -39.96 24.49
C TRP A 176 -6.72 -40.12 25.44
N TYR A 177 -6.12 -39.05 25.89
CA TYR A 177 -5.00 -39.12 26.86
C TYR A 177 -5.42 -39.24 28.32
N ARG A 178 -6.72 -39.25 28.67
CA ARG A 178 -7.20 -39.29 30.07
C ARG A 178 -7.85 -40.63 30.49
N VAL A 179 -8.02 -41.59 29.61
CA VAL A 179 -8.68 -42.88 29.94
C VAL A 179 -7.70 -44.04 29.98
N ALA A 180 -6.41 -43.79 29.73
CA ALA A 180 -5.37 -44.84 29.83
C ALA A 180 -4.41 -44.59 31.00
N ARG A 181 -4.96 -44.45 32.23
CA ARG A 181 -4.28 -44.63 33.51
C ARG A 181 -5.20 -45.29 34.51
#